data_b59e465638ce0a2447f607bc361845b2
#
_entry.id   b59e465638ce0a2447f607bc361845b2
#
_cell.length_a   1.000
_cell.length_b   1.000
_cell.length_c   1.000
_cell.angle_alpha   90.00
_cell.angle_beta   90.00
_cell.angle_gamma   90.00
#
_symmetry.space_group_name_H-M   'P 1'
#
loop_
_entity.id
_entity.type
_entity.pdbx_description
1 polymer ?
#
loop_
_entity_poly.entity_id
_entity_poly.type
_entity_poly.pdbx_seq_one_letter_code
_entity_poly.pdbx_strand_id
1 'polypeptide(L)'
;LSETLNRVNSWIENCDSKVSTILSGIGVFAGILLATDYVSKFTAIFRYMCEKKTVSSTIFLIISFLSFGLLLYGVFLLIRVLFARVNPKEFEGRGVKGDSLIFFSSIAKNKTFSKYRGKLRKCSSEQMNDDIISQIYICSLVCDKKFSLYKKGLICSLVGFIVFIIMAIIGAVLI
;
A
#
# COMPACT_ATOMS: atom_id res chain seq x y z
N LEU A 1 -11.34 -24.88 -8.69
CA LEU A 1 -11.85 -23.58 -8.27
C LEU A 1 -11.27 -23.18 -6.91
N SER A 2 -11.35 -24.02 -5.88
CA SER A 2 -10.81 -23.72 -4.54
C SER A 2 -9.30 -23.45 -4.59
N GLU A 3 -8.53 -24.21 -5.36
CA GLU A 3 -7.10 -23.98 -5.56
C GLU A 3 -6.81 -22.62 -6.22
N THR A 4 -7.62 -22.23 -7.20
CA THR A 4 -7.48 -20.91 -7.86
C THR A 4 -7.74 -19.77 -6.87
N LEU A 5 -8.77 -19.88 -6.03
CA LEU A 5 -9.07 -18.92 -4.97
C LEU A 5 -7.89 -18.80 -3.98
N ASN A 6 -7.34 -19.92 -3.54
CA ASN A 6 -6.18 -19.95 -2.65
C ASN A 6 -4.96 -19.30 -3.29
N ARG A 7 -4.73 -19.53 -4.58
CA ARG A 7 -3.63 -18.89 -5.32
C ARG A 7 -3.78 -17.37 -5.40
N VAL A 8 -4.99 -16.87 -5.67
CA VAL A 8 -5.25 -15.42 -5.70
C VAL A 8 -5.05 -14.80 -4.31
N ASN A 9 -5.54 -15.45 -3.25
CA ASN A 9 -5.32 -15.00 -1.87
C ASN A 9 -3.83 -14.98 -1.52
N SER A 10 -3.06 -16.01 -1.91
CA SER A 10 -1.61 -16.05 -1.71
C SER A 10 -0.89 -14.88 -2.42
N TRP A 11 -1.34 -14.45 -3.59
CA TRP A 11 -0.78 -13.26 -4.25
C TRP A 11 -1.08 -11.98 -3.48
N ILE A 12 -2.28 -11.84 -2.90
CA ILE A 12 -2.64 -10.70 -2.06
C ILE A 12 -1.73 -10.66 -0.81
N GLU A 13 -1.58 -11.79 -0.12
CA GLU A 13 -0.72 -11.92 1.07
C GLU A 13 0.75 -11.61 0.75
N ASN A 14 1.25 -12.11 -0.38
CA ASN A 14 2.61 -11.83 -0.85
C ASN A 14 2.81 -10.32 -1.11
N CYS A 15 1.82 -9.65 -1.72
CA CYS A 15 1.85 -8.20 -1.92
C CYS A 15 1.91 -7.46 -0.58
N ASP A 16 1.06 -7.82 0.38
CA ASP A 16 1.01 -7.20 1.71
C ASP A 16 2.33 -7.43 2.49
N SER A 17 2.89 -8.64 2.42
CA SER A 17 4.17 -8.97 3.04
C SER A 17 5.32 -8.13 2.47
N LYS A 18 5.41 -8.00 1.14
CA LYS A 18 6.43 -7.15 0.50
C LYS A 18 6.31 -5.69 0.92
N VAL A 19 5.08 -5.16 0.96
CA VAL A 19 4.82 -3.79 1.40
C VAL A 19 5.22 -3.59 2.86
N SER A 20 4.85 -4.51 3.74
CA SER A 20 5.20 -4.46 5.16
C SER A 20 6.72 -4.47 5.38
N THR A 21 7.45 -5.31 4.64
CA THR A 21 8.91 -5.36 4.68
C THR A 21 9.54 -4.02 4.26
N ILE A 22 9.05 -3.42 3.17
CA ILE A 22 9.55 -2.12 2.68
C ILE A 22 9.27 -1.01 3.70
N LEU A 23 8.03 -0.94 4.22
CA LEU A 23 7.66 0.06 5.22
C LEU A 23 8.47 -0.10 6.51
N SER A 24 8.75 -1.33 6.94
CA SER A 24 9.61 -1.59 8.09
C SER A 24 11.03 -1.09 7.84
N GLY A 25 11.61 -1.35 6.66
CA GLY A 25 12.92 -0.84 6.28
C GLY A 25 12.99 0.69 6.27
N ILE A 26 11.97 1.35 5.70
CA ILE A 26 11.85 2.82 5.72
C ILE A 26 11.73 3.32 7.17
N GLY A 27 10.96 2.66 8.02
CA GLY A 27 10.81 3.01 9.43
C GLY A 27 12.11 2.91 10.21
N VAL A 28 12.88 1.84 10.03
CA VAL A 28 14.21 1.67 10.65
C VAL A 28 15.15 2.77 10.19
N PHE A 29 15.21 3.03 8.89
CA PHE A 29 16.06 4.09 8.34
C PHE A 29 15.69 5.48 8.90
N ALA A 30 14.39 5.82 8.95
CA ALA A 30 13.91 7.05 9.55
C ALA A 30 14.27 7.13 11.05
N GLY A 31 14.15 6.03 11.79
CA GLY A 31 14.56 5.94 13.19
C GLY A 31 16.04 6.23 13.40
N ILE A 32 16.91 5.69 12.55
CA ILE A 32 18.36 5.96 12.59
C ILE A 32 18.64 7.44 12.32
N LEU A 33 17.99 8.04 11.31
CA LEU A 33 18.17 9.46 10.99
C LEU A 33 17.73 10.37 12.16
N LEU A 34 16.65 10.03 12.83
CA LEU A 34 16.15 10.81 13.97
C LEU A 34 16.97 10.63 15.24
N ALA A 35 17.60 9.47 15.44
CA ALA A 35 18.41 9.17 16.61
C ALA A 35 19.85 9.75 16.53
N THR A 36 20.25 10.28 15.39
CA THR A 36 21.60 10.80 15.14
C THR A 36 21.57 12.30 14.87
N ASP A 37 22.75 12.94 14.89
CA ASP A 37 22.91 14.39 14.61
C ASP A 37 22.60 14.78 13.15
N TYR A 38 22.09 13.84 12.34
CA TYR A 38 21.75 14.15 10.94
C TYR A 38 20.66 15.20 10.82
N VAL A 39 19.68 15.25 11.73
CA VAL A 39 18.62 16.26 11.70
C VAL A 39 19.20 17.67 11.87
N SER A 40 20.14 17.85 12.80
CA SER A 40 20.81 19.14 13.00
C SER A 40 21.65 19.56 11.80
N LYS A 41 22.39 18.59 11.19
CA LYS A 41 23.15 18.83 9.96
C LYS A 41 22.25 19.20 8.79
N PHE A 42 21.15 18.50 8.58
CA PHE A 42 20.16 18.85 7.56
C PHE A 42 19.61 20.26 7.77
N THR A 43 19.24 20.60 9.00
CA THR A 43 18.73 21.93 9.32
C THR A 43 19.77 23.02 9.03
N ALA A 44 21.05 22.77 9.33
CA ALA A 44 22.14 23.69 9.02
C ALA A 44 22.32 23.89 7.51
N ILE A 45 22.27 22.78 6.71
CA ILE A 45 22.33 22.84 5.25
C ILE A 45 21.18 23.68 4.68
N PHE A 46 19.95 23.42 5.11
CA PHE A 46 18.78 24.17 4.64
C PHE A 46 18.86 25.64 5.01
N ARG A 47 19.26 25.98 6.25
CA ARG A 47 19.45 27.36 6.68
C ARG A 47 20.49 28.07 5.82
N TYR A 48 21.67 27.49 5.62
CA TYR A 48 22.73 28.03 4.78
C TYR A 48 22.23 28.29 3.35
N MET A 49 21.51 27.35 2.75
CA MET A 49 20.97 27.51 1.39
C MET A 49 19.89 28.59 1.30
N CYS A 50 19.07 28.78 2.35
CA CYS A 50 18.08 29.84 2.42
C CYS A 50 18.74 31.24 2.55
N GLU A 51 19.84 31.35 3.30
CA GLU A 51 20.55 32.61 3.51
C GLU A 51 21.32 33.07 2.27
N LYS A 52 21.87 32.13 1.49
CA LYS A 52 22.71 32.42 0.33
C LYS A 52 21.98 33.07 -0.84
N LYS A 53 20.65 32.98 -0.92
CA LYS A 53 19.74 33.62 -1.92
C LYS A 53 20.23 33.59 -3.39
N THR A 54 20.96 32.53 -3.76
CA THR A 54 21.47 32.34 -5.12
C THR A 54 20.48 31.47 -5.91
N VAL A 55 20.42 31.63 -7.22
CA VAL A 55 19.59 30.78 -8.10
C VAL A 55 19.86 29.29 -7.87
N SER A 56 21.16 28.94 -7.74
CA SER A 56 21.57 27.53 -7.43
C SER A 56 21.01 27.05 -6.12
N SER A 57 21.02 27.89 -5.05
CA SER A 57 20.44 27.51 -3.74
C SER A 57 18.93 27.31 -3.81
N THR A 58 18.24 28.16 -4.58
CA THR A 58 16.78 28.03 -4.79
C THR A 58 16.44 26.73 -5.51
N ILE A 59 17.17 26.39 -6.57
CA ILE A 59 16.99 25.12 -7.29
C ILE A 59 17.24 23.94 -6.37
N PHE A 60 18.32 23.98 -5.56
CA PHE A 60 18.62 22.94 -4.57
C PHE A 60 17.46 22.72 -3.60
N LEU A 61 16.91 23.78 -3.03
CA LEU A 61 15.77 23.70 -2.10
C LEU A 61 14.54 23.10 -2.77
N ILE A 62 14.19 23.56 -3.99
CA ILE A 62 13.03 23.05 -4.73
C ILE A 62 13.18 21.53 -4.98
N ILE A 63 14.33 21.08 -5.49
CA ILE A 63 14.56 19.67 -5.76
C ILE A 63 14.49 18.84 -4.46
N SER A 64 15.08 19.35 -3.37
CA SER A 64 15.05 18.67 -2.06
C SER A 64 13.63 18.53 -1.53
N PHE A 65 12.81 19.57 -1.60
CA PHE A 65 11.41 19.51 -1.18
C PHE A 65 10.56 18.58 -2.06
N LEU A 66 10.76 18.63 -3.38
CA LEU A 66 10.04 17.77 -4.32
C LEU A 66 10.41 16.30 -4.09
N SER A 67 11.69 15.98 -3.89
CA SER A 67 12.14 14.61 -3.63
C SER A 67 11.59 14.07 -2.32
N PHE A 68 11.58 14.87 -1.25
CA PHE A 68 10.99 14.49 0.02
C PHE A 68 9.47 14.32 -0.08
N GLY A 69 8.78 15.22 -0.78
CA GLY A 69 7.34 15.09 -1.06
C GLY A 69 7.00 13.83 -1.86
N LEU A 70 7.83 13.49 -2.86
CA LEU A 70 7.68 12.27 -3.66
C LEU A 70 7.90 11.00 -2.81
N LEU A 71 8.88 11.02 -1.90
CA LEU A 71 9.10 9.93 -0.94
C LEU A 71 7.88 9.73 -0.05
N LEU A 72 7.36 10.78 0.57
CA LEU A 72 6.17 10.72 1.42
C LEU A 72 4.94 10.24 0.66
N TYR A 73 4.74 10.69 -0.57
CA TYR A 73 3.67 10.23 -1.44
C TYR A 73 3.79 8.73 -1.76
N GLY A 74 5.01 8.26 -2.04
CA GLY A 74 5.28 6.83 -2.25
C GLY A 74 4.96 5.99 -1.03
N VAL A 75 5.39 6.43 0.17
CA VAL A 75 5.07 5.78 1.45
C VAL A 75 3.55 5.77 1.69
N PHE A 76 2.86 6.87 1.43
CA PHE A 76 1.40 6.93 1.55
C PHE A 76 0.70 5.92 0.64
N LEU A 77 1.16 5.76 -0.62
CA LEU A 77 0.61 4.75 -1.53
C LEU A 77 0.86 3.33 -1.00
N LEU A 78 2.05 3.03 -0.46
CA LEU A 78 2.38 1.74 0.14
C LEU A 78 1.48 1.45 1.35
N ILE A 79 1.25 2.42 2.22
CA ILE A 79 0.31 2.28 3.34
C ILE A 79 -1.10 1.97 2.82
N ARG A 80 -1.54 2.63 1.75
CA ARG A 80 -2.86 2.36 1.15
C ARG A 80 -3.02 0.94 0.61
N VAL A 81 -1.95 0.25 0.24
CA VAL A 81 -2.01 -1.17 -0.16
C VAL A 81 -2.47 -2.05 0.99
N LEU A 82 -2.01 -1.77 2.23
CA LEU A 82 -2.36 -2.56 3.42
C LEU A 82 -3.83 -2.41 3.83
N PHE A 83 -4.46 -1.26 3.52
CA PHE A 83 -5.87 -1.07 3.79
C PHE A 83 -6.71 -1.84 2.77
N ALA A 84 -7.19 -3.03 3.16
CA ALA A 84 -8.13 -3.81 2.36
C ALA A 84 -9.46 -3.04 2.20
N ARG A 85 -9.63 -2.37 1.07
CA ARG A 85 -10.91 -1.76 0.71
C ARG A 85 -11.72 -2.78 -0.09
N VAL A 86 -12.39 -3.67 0.61
CA VAL A 86 -13.50 -4.43 0.06
C VAL A 86 -14.77 -3.66 0.38
N ASN A 87 -15.08 -2.66 -0.42
CA ASN A 87 -16.37 -1.99 -0.32
C ASN A 87 -17.37 -2.79 -1.17
N PRO A 88 -18.36 -3.46 -0.56
CA PRO A 88 -19.37 -4.21 -1.32
C PRO A 88 -20.04 -3.38 -2.41
N LYS A 89 -20.21 -2.06 -2.20
CA LYS A 89 -20.77 -1.14 -3.17
C LYS A 89 -19.96 -0.99 -4.46
N GLU A 90 -18.64 -1.25 -4.42
CA GLU A 90 -17.81 -1.23 -5.63
C GLU A 90 -18.13 -2.40 -6.58
N PHE A 91 -18.84 -3.41 -6.08
CA PHE A 91 -19.22 -4.61 -6.81
C PHE A 91 -20.73 -4.69 -7.10
N GLU A 92 -21.53 -3.77 -6.53
CA GLU A 92 -22.96 -3.64 -6.88
C GLU A 92 -23.07 -3.29 -8.38
N GLY A 93 -23.86 -4.06 -9.10
CA GLY A 93 -24.04 -3.92 -10.55
C GLY A 93 -23.08 -4.72 -11.44
N ARG A 94 -22.07 -5.42 -10.87
CA ARG A 94 -21.17 -6.30 -11.64
C ARG A 94 -21.61 -7.76 -11.69
N GLY A 95 -22.84 -8.07 -11.30
CA GLY A 95 -23.38 -9.43 -11.28
C GLY A 95 -22.76 -10.34 -10.20
N VAL A 96 -22.04 -9.77 -9.24
CA VAL A 96 -21.39 -10.51 -8.17
C VAL A 96 -22.39 -10.83 -7.07
N LYS A 97 -22.35 -12.07 -6.56
CA LYS A 97 -23.25 -12.55 -5.52
C LYS A 97 -23.00 -11.83 -4.18
N GLY A 98 -23.97 -11.03 -3.73
CA GLY A 98 -23.82 -10.21 -2.50
C GLY A 98 -23.97 -11.00 -1.18
N ASP A 99 -24.54 -12.22 -1.21
CA ASP A 99 -24.77 -13.10 -0.05
C ASP A 99 -23.93 -14.37 -0.17
N SER A 100 -22.61 -14.20 -0.06
CA SER A 100 -21.64 -15.30 -0.14
C SER A 100 -21.70 -16.20 1.10
N LEU A 101 -21.64 -17.51 0.89
CA LEU A 101 -21.58 -18.50 1.96
C LEU A 101 -20.15 -18.81 2.41
N ILE A 102 -19.14 -18.30 1.70
CA ILE A 102 -17.71 -18.54 1.97
C ILE A 102 -16.96 -17.27 2.40
N PHE A 103 -17.52 -16.09 2.16
CA PHE A 103 -16.88 -14.82 2.53
C PHE A 103 -17.18 -14.47 3.99
N PHE A 104 -16.12 -14.21 4.78
CA PHE A 104 -16.21 -14.04 6.24
C PHE A 104 -17.26 -13.02 6.70
N SER A 105 -17.36 -11.85 6.03
CA SER A 105 -18.31 -10.82 6.44
C SER A 105 -19.76 -11.19 6.16
N SER A 106 -20.03 -11.95 5.09
CA SER A 106 -21.36 -12.51 4.78
C SER A 106 -21.73 -13.64 5.74
N ILE A 107 -20.74 -14.47 6.12
CA ILE A 107 -20.92 -15.52 7.14
C ILE A 107 -21.29 -14.87 8.48
N ALA A 108 -20.55 -13.82 8.89
CA ALA A 108 -20.78 -13.10 10.15
C ALA A 108 -22.14 -12.38 10.24
N LYS A 109 -22.76 -12.03 9.11
CA LYS A 109 -24.13 -11.47 9.09
C LYS A 109 -25.21 -12.48 9.54
N ASN A 110 -24.90 -13.78 9.57
CA ASN A 110 -25.79 -14.77 10.11
C ASN A 110 -25.72 -14.76 11.64
N LYS A 111 -26.75 -14.20 12.30
CA LYS A 111 -26.79 -14.00 13.77
C LYS A 111 -26.59 -15.31 14.58
N THR A 112 -26.83 -16.49 13.98
CA THR A 112 -26.72 -17.79 14.66
C THR A 112 -26.09 -18.83 13.74
N PHE A 113 -25.35 -19.77 14.33
CA PHE A 113 -24.78 -20.92 13.63
C PHE A 113 -25.87 -21.77 12.93
N SER A 114 -27.02 -21.96 13.57
CA SER A 114 -28.14 -22.72 13.00
C SER A 114 -28.64 -22.09 11.70
N LYS A 115 -28.74 -20.77 11.61
CA LYS A 115 -29.15 -20.05 10.41
C LYS A 115 -28.15 -20.21 9.26
N TYR A 116 -26.85 -20.07 9.56
CA TYR A 116 -25.79 -20.28 8.58
C TYR A 116 -25.78 -21.73 8.07
N ARG A 117 -25.81 -22.73 8.99
CA ARG A 117 -25.89 -24.14 8.65
C ARG A 117 -27.11 -24.49 7.78
N GLY A 118 -28.27 -23.87 8.07
CA GLY A 118 -29.50 -24.05 7.28
C GLY A 118 -29.35 -23.55 5.84
N LYS A 119 -28.69 -22.41 5.63
CA LYS A 119 -28.36 -21.90 4.29
C LYS A 119 -27.40 -22.83 3.54
N LEU A 120 -26.35 -23.27 4.22
CA LEU A 120 -25.32 -24.15 3.64
C LEU A 120 -25.92 -25.50 3.18
N ARG A 121 -26.82 -26.09 3.97
CA ARG A 121 -27.50 -27.34 3.61
C ARG A 121 -28.47 -27.24 2.42
N LYS A 122 -29.00 -26.05 2.16
CA LYS A 122 -29.90 -25.79 1.03
C LYS A 122 -29.16 -25.37 -0.25
N CYS A 123 -27.85 -25.10 -0.14
CA CYS A 123 -27.03 -24.70 -1.25
C CYS A 123 -26.70 -25.90 -2.15
N SER A 124 -26.97 -25.76 -3.45
CA SER A 124 -26.53 -26.76 -4.44
C SER A 124 -25.05 -26.66 -4.75
N SER A 125 -24.46 -27.69 -5.32
CA SER A 125 -23.05 -27.69 -5.76
C SER A 125 -22.80 -26.60 -6.81
N GLU A 126 -23.75 -26.34 -7.70
CA GLU A 126 -23.67 -25.28 -8.70
C GLU A 126 -23.66 -23.90 -8.05
N GLN A 127 -24.57 -23.64 -7.12
CA GLN A 127 -24.60 -22.40 -6.36
C GLN A 127 -23.32 -22.14 -5.55
N MET A 128 -22.70 -23.21 -5.03
CA MET A 128 -21.42 -23.11 -4.31
C MET A 128 -20.28 -22.79 -5.28
N ASN A 129 -20.27 -23.40 -6.46
CA ASN A 129 -19.28 -23.09 -7.49
C ASN A 129 -19.39 -21.64 -7.97
N ASP A 130 -20.60 -21.14 -8.19
CA ASP A 130 -20.82 -19.74 -8.56
C ASP A 130 -20.34 -18.76 -7.48
N ASP A 131 -20.54 -19.11 -6.21
CA ASP A 131 -20.04 -18.32 -5.10
C ASP A 131 -18.49 -18.29 -5.09
N ILE A 132 -17.82 -19.43 -5.30
CA ILE A 132 -16.35 -19.51 -5.40
C ILE A 132 -15.85 -18.67 -6.59
N ILE A 133 -16.49 -18.79 -7.77
CA ILE A 133 -16.14 -18.02 -8.96
C ILE A 133 -16.27 -16.51 -8.69
N SER A 134 -17.37 -16.11 -8.04
CA SER A 134 -17.60 -14.73 -7.62
C SER A 134 -16.48 -14.22 -6.69
N GLN A 135 -16.06 -15.03 -5.71
CA GLN A 135 -14.97 -14.67 -4.81
C GLN A 135 -13.61 -14.59 -5.54
N ILE A 136 -13.32 -15.51 -6.45
CA ILE A 136 -12.12 -15.45 -7.29
C ILE A 136 -12.08 -14.12 -8.07
N TYR A 137 -13.19 -13.73 -8.66
CA TYR A 137 -13.29 -12.48 -9.42
C TYR A 137 -13.04 -11.25 -8.54
N ILE A 138 -13.71 -11.16 -7.38
CA ILE A 138 -13.54 -10.06 -6.43
C ILE A 138 -12.10 -9.99 -5.93
N CYS A 139 -11.53 -11.11 -5.48
CA CYS A 139 -10.15 -11.17 -4.98
C CYS A 139 -9.15 -10.80 -6.07
N SER A 140 -9.39 -11.18 -7.33
CA SER A 140 -8.54 -10.80 -8.47
C SER A 140 -8.55 -9.29 -8.71
N LEU A 141 -9.69 -8.63 -8.63
CA LEU A 141 -9.78 -7.16 -8.75
C LEU A 141 -9.06 -6.44 -7.59
N VAL A 142 -9.20 -6.96 -6.38
CA VAL A 142 -8.48 -6.45 -5.20
C VAL A 142 -6.97 -6.63 -5.38
N CYS A 143 -6.54 -7.79 -5.85
CA CYS A 143 -5.14 -8.12 -6.13
C CYS A 143 -4.54 -7.14 -7.15
N ASP A 144 -5.19 -6.94 -8.30
CA ASP A 144 -4.74 -6.01 -9.35
C ASP A 144 -4.58 -4.58 -8.82
N LYS A 145 -5.58 -4.08 -8.09
CA LYS A 145 -5.54 -2.76 -7.46
C LYS A 145 -4.39 -2.63 -6.47
N LYS A 146 -4.14 -3.65 -5.63
CA LYS A 146 -3.03 -3.69 -4.67
C LYS A 146 -1.68 -3.66 -5.39
N PHE A 147 -1.48 -4.49 -6.41
CA PHE A 147 -0.24 -4.51 -7.18
C PHE A 147 0.02 -3.20 -7.94
N SER A 148 -1.03 -2.58 -8.49
CA SER A 148 -0.92 -1.26 -9.13
C SER A 148 -0.47 -0.18 -8.15
N LEU A 149 -1.07 -0.11 -6.96
CA LEU A 149 -0.68 0.82 -5.91
C LEU A 149 0.73 0.53 -5.39
N TYR A 150 1.07 -0.75 -5.18
CA TYR A 150 2.40 -1.20 -4.77
C TYR A 150 3.48 -0.73 -5.75
N LYS A 151 3.30 -0.99 -7.05
CA LYS A 151 4.25 -0.58 -8.09
C LYS A 151 4.48 0.93 -8.11
N LYS A 152 3.40 1.71 -8.07
CA LYS A 152 3.48 3.19 -8.03
C LYS A 152 4.16 3.67 -6.74
N GLY A 153 3.74 3.15 -5.60
CA GLY A 153 4.30 3.51 -4.30
C GLY A 153 5.79 3.18 -4.19
N LEU A 154 6.19 1.99 -4.68
CA LEU A 154 7.60 1.57 -4.69
C LEU A 154 8.45 2.49 -5.57
N ILE A 155 8.02 2.79 -6.79
CA ILE A 155 8.78 3.66 -7.70
C ILE A 155 8.90 5.06 -7.12
N CYS A 156 7.79 5.66 -6.64
CA CYS A 156 7.82 7.01 -6.07
C CYS A 156 8.71 7.07 -4.82
N SER A 157 8.63 6.08 -3.92
CA SER A 157 9.45 6.07 -2.71
C SER A 157 10.94 5.87 -3.02
N LEU A 158 11.29 4.98 -3.96
CA LEU A 158 12.68 4.76 -4.35
C LEU A 158 13.29 5.97 -5.04
N VAL A 159 12.59 6.55 -6.02
CA VAL A 159 13.08 7.74 -6.75
C VAL A 159 13.21 8.92 -5.78
N GLY A 160 12.18 9.17 -4.96
CA GLY A 160 12.22 10.22 -3.95
C GLY A 160 13.37 10.04 -2.97
N PHE A 161 13.60 8.82 -2.50
CA PHE A 161 14.69 8.49 -1.57
C PHE A 161 16.07 8.72 -2.20
N ILE A 162 16.31 8.18 -3.39
CA ILE A 162 17.60 8.31 -4.08
C ILE A 162 17.93 9.78 -4.34
N VAL A 163 16.97 10.55 -4.89
CA VAL A 163 17.18 11.98 -5.17
C VAL A 163 17.43 12.74 -3.87
N PHE A 164 16.67 12.46 -2.80
CA PHE A 164 16.86 13.09 -1.50
C PHE A 164 18.25 12.83 -0.92
N ILE A 165 18.77 11.60 -1.01
CA ILE A 165 20.13 11.26 -0.55
C ILE A 165 21.20 11.98 -1.39
N ILE A 166 21.04 12.05 -2.71
CA ILE A 166 21.96 12.78 -3.58
C ILE A 166 21.99 14.27 -3.20
N MET A 167 20.84 14.89 -2.99
CA MET A 167 20.77 16.30 -2.56
C MET A 167 21.39 16.49 -1.18
N ALA A 168 21.22 15.56 -0.26
CA ALA A 168 21.85 15.59 1.06
C ALA A 168 23.39 15.57 0.97
N ILE A 169 23.94 14.69 0.12
CA ILE A 169 25.38 14.60 -0.12
C ILE A 169 25.90 15.91 -0.75
N ILE A 170 25.23 16.42 -1.79
CA ILE A 170 25.62 17.70 -2.42
C ILE A 170 25.59 18.84 -1.39
N GLY A 171 24.54 18.92 -0.57
CA GLY A 171 24.44 19.92 0.48
C GLY A 171 25.56 19.84 1.51
N ALA A 172 25.96 18.62 1.90
CA ALA A 172 27.06 18.42 2.85
C ALA A 172 28.44 18.79 2.28
N VAL A 173 28.64 18.72 0.96
CA VAL A 173 29.89 19.13 0.28
C VAL A 173 29.98 20.65 0.08
N LEU A 174 28.82 21.34 0.02
CA LEU A 174 28.77 22.79 -0.25
C LEU A 174 28.88 23.67 1.02
N ILE A 175 28.85 23.05 2.20
CA ILE A 175 29.05 23.68 3.51
C ILE A 175 30.44 23.36 4.03
#